data_2135532f3f84ebbae21b2da17207af8d
#
_entry.id   2135532f3f84ebbae21b2da17207af8d
#
_cell.length_a   1.000
_cell.length_b   1.000
_cell.length_c   1.000
_cell.angle_alpha   90.00
_cell.angle_beta   90.00
_cell.angle_gamma   90.00
#
_symmetry.space_group_name_H-M   'P 1'
#
loop_
_entity.id
_entity.type
_entity.pdbx_description
1 polymer ?
#
loop_
_entity_poly.entity_id
_entity_poly.type
_entity_poly.pdbx_seq_one_letter_code
_entity_poly.pdbx_strand_id
1 'polypeptide(L)'
;TTAELINQALLTNTTGPILATQHFLPLLENSKEGARIINISSKLGQLSTMIDTAPAYSISKTALNAVTRQLAAALKHKNISVNAVSPGWVRTDMGGQNADLSVQEGADSITWLATQAPQSLTGTFVRDREQIEW
;
A
#
# COMPACT_ATOMS: atom_id res chain seq x y z
N THR A 1 -3.35 5.62 22.53
CA THR A 1 -2.32 4.75 21.99
C THR A 1 -0.99 4.97 22.69
N THR A 2 -0.13 3.99 22.76
CA THR A 2 1.17 4.07 23.42
C THR A 2 2.30 4.17 22.37
N ALA A 3 3.47 4.67 22.78
CA ALA A 3 4.66 4.69 21.93
C ALA A 3 5.06 3.29 21.46
N GLU A 4 4.89 2.28 22.31
CA GLU A 4 5.17 0.89 21.95
C GLU A 4 4.27 0.38 20.82
N LEU A 5 2.95 0.62 20.90
CA LEU A 5 2.02 0.26 19.82
C LEU A 5 2.33 0.99 18.51
N ILE A 6 2.71 2.27 18.59
CA ILE A 6 3.11 3.04 17.40
C ILE A 6 4.37 2.40 16.79
N ASN A 7 5.39 2.10 17.61
CA ASN A 7 6.63 1.50 17.12
C ASN A 7 6.40 0.12 16.50
N GLN A 8 5.56 -0.73 17.10
CA GLN A 8 5.21 -2.03 16.53
C GLN A 8 4.48 -1.89 15.19
N ALA A 9 3.52 -0.96 15.11
CA ALA A 9 2.79 -0.70 13.87
C ALA A 9 3.71 -0.18 12.76
N LEU A 10 4.63 0.73 13.06
CA LEU A 10 5.63 1.25 12.13
C LEU A 10 6.61 0.15 11.69
N LEU A 11 7.08 -0.68 12.61
CA LEU A 11 7.98 -1.77 12.28
C LEU A 11 7.34 -2.75 11.30
N THR A 12 6.10 -3.13 11.55
CA THR A 12 5.39 -4.11 10.71
C THR A 12 4.92 -3.49 9.39
N ASN A 13 4.22 -2.36 9.45
CA ASN A 13 3.48 -1.82 8.31
C ASN A 13 4.30 -0.86 7.43
N THR A 14 5.43 -0.35 7.93
CA THR A 14 6.27 0.64 7.23
C THR A 14 7.67 0.10 6.98
N THR A 15 8.40 -0.29 8.01
CA THR A 15 9.77 -0.81 7.90
C THR A 15 9.80 -2.14 7.17
N GLY A 16 8.86 -3.05 7.47
CA GLY A 16 8.76 -4.35 6.81
C GLY A 16 8.69 -4.24 5.28
N PRO A 17 7.79 -3.47 4.68
CA PRO A 17 7.74 -3.23 3.24
C PRO A 17 9.00 -2.64 2.64
N ILE A 18 9.70 -1.74 3.35
CA ILE A 18 11.01 -1.21 2.91
C ILE A 18 12.03 -2.35 2.80
N LEU A 19 12.16 -3.14 3.86
CA LEU A 19 13.12 -4.24 3.91
C LEU A 19 12.78 -5.31 2.85
N ALA A 20 11.52 -5.66 2.70
CA ALA A 20 11.08 -6.58 1.65
C ALA A 20 11.47 -6.05 0.26
N THR A 21 11.18 -4.79 -0.03
CA THR A 21 11.58 -4.16 -1.30
C THR A 21 13.09 -4.24 -1.51
N GLN A 22 13.90 -3.89 -0.52
CA GLN A 22 15.37 -3.95 -0.61
C GLN A 22 15.88 -5.36 -0.93
N HIS A 23 15.33 -6.37 -0.28
CA HIS A 23 15.76 -7.76 -0.48
C HIS A 23 15.32 -8.32 -1.83
N PHE A 24 14.14 -7.95 -2.34
CA PHE A 24 13.65 -8.39 -3.63
C PHE A 24 14.13 -7.53 -4.80
N LEU A 25 14.72 -6.38 -4.56
CA LEU A 25 15.11 -5.44 -5.62
C LEU A 25 15.95 -6.06 -6.73
N PRO A 26 16.98 -6.89 -6.45
CA PRO A 26 17.77 -7.53 -7.52
C PRO A 26 16.92 -8.43 -8.45
N LEU A 27 15.88 -9.09 -7.91
CA LEU A 27 14.97 -9.90 -8.70
C LEU A 27 14.00 -9.04 -9.53
N LEU A 28 13.51 -7.94 -8.94
CA LEU A 28 12.62 -7.01 -9.62
C LEU A 28 13.32 -6.33 -10.80
N GLU A 29 14.60 -5.99 -10.65
CA GLU A 29 15.43 -5.38 -11.71
C GLU A 29 15.67 -6.32 -12.90
N ASN A 30 15.59 -7.62 -12.71
CA ASN A 30 15.75 -8.62 -13.77
C ASN A 30 14.49 -8.81 -14.64
N SER A 31 13.36 -8.18 -14.29
CA SER A 31 12.13 -8.28 -15.08
C SER A 31 12.27 -7.52 -16.41
N LYS A 32 12.14 -8.23 -17.52
CA LYS A 32 12.22 -7.64 -18.88
C LYS A 32 11.03 -6.75 -19.21
N GLU A 33 9.88 -7.05 -18.66
CA GLU A 33 8.63 -6.32 -18.91
C GLU A 33 8.36 -5.21 -17.88
N GLY A 34 9.26 -5.05 -16.92
CA GLY A 34 9.07 -4.20 -15.75
C GLY A 34 8.52 -4.97 -14.56
N ALA A 35 8.66 -4.39 -13.39
CA ALA A 35 8.20 -4.97 -12.14
C ALA A 35 7.20 -4.05 -11.42
N ARG A 36 6.45 -4.60 -10.47
CA ARG A 36 5.41 -3.90 -9.74
C ARG A 36 5.54 -4.15 -8.24
N ILE A 37 5.51 -3.08 -7.47
CA ILE A 37 5.41 -3.12 -6.01
C ILE A 37 4.07 -2.51 -5.63
N ILE A 38 3.27 -3.26 -4.87
CA ILE A 38 1.95 -2.82 -4.42
C ILE A 38 1.93 -2.87 -2.91
N ASN A 39 1.94 -1.69 -2.29
CA ASN A 39 1.85 -1.55 -0.84
C ASN A 39 0.39 -1.52 -0.40
N ILE A 40 -0.01 -2.52 0.37
CA ILE A 40 -1.37 -2.58 0.91
C ILE A 40 -1.50 -1.57 2.04
N SER A 41 -2.08 -0.42 1.71
CA SER A 41 -2.34 0.66 2.64
C SER A 41 -3.79 0.61 3.16
N SER A 42 -4.33 1.73 3.56
CA SER A 42 -5.69 1.86 4.09
C SER A 42 -6.18 3.28 3.90
N LYS A 43 -7.50 3.45 3.76
CA LYS A 43 -8.13 4.77 3.85
C LYS A 43 -7.79 5.48 5.17
N LEU A 44 -7.57 4.74 6.25
CA LEU A 44 -7.14 5.32 7.54
C LEU A 44 -5.72 5.93 7.50
N GLY A 45 -4.93 5.63 6.47
CA GLY A 45 -3.65 6.28 6.21
C GLY A 45 -3.73 7.50 5.28
N GLN A 46 -4.92 7.87 4.82
CA GLN A 46 -5.16 9.01 3.94
C GLN A 46 -5.18 10.30 4.76
N LEU A 47 -4.23 11.21 4.52
CA LEU A 47 -4.12 12.46 5.28
C LEU A 47 -5.30 13.39 5.06
N SER A 48 -5.82 13.48 3.83
CA SER A 48 -6.92 14.38 3.48
C SER A 48 -8.24 14.06 4.18
N THR A 49 -8.41 12.83 4.67
CA THR A 49 -9.63 12.36 5.35
C THR A 49 -9.37 11.76 6.74
N MET A 50 -8.21 12.08 7.34
CA MET A 50 -7.79 11.47 8.60
C MET A 50 -8.73 11.83 9.75
N ILE A 51 -9.06 10.82 10.54
CA ILE A 51 -9.86 10.91 11.76
C ILE A 51 -9.09 10.30 12.93
N ASP A 52 -9.62 10.39 14.13
CA ASP A 52 -8.97 9.93 15.38
C ASP A 52 -9.06 8.40 15.64
N THR A 53 -9.39 7.63 14.61
CA THR A 53 -9.55 6.17 14.71
C THR A 53 -8.20 5.45 14.57
N ALA A 54 -7.94 4.49 15.46
CA ALA A 54 -6.78 3.59 15.43
C ALA A 54 -5.44 4.30 15.16
N PRO A 55 -4.99 5.24 16.02
CA PRO A 55 -3.88 6.15 15.71
C PRO A 55 -2.59 5.44 15.30
N ALA A 56 -2.16 4.39 16.00
CA ALA A 56 -0.94 3.66 15.67
C ALA A 56 -1.01 3.04 14.26
N TYR A 57 -2.14 2.45 13.91
CA TYR A 57 -2.38 1.89 12.58
C TYR A 57 -2.42 2.99 11.52
N SER A 58 -3.21 4.05 11.73
CA SER A 58 -3.35 5.17 10.80
C SER A 58 -2.01 5.83 10.50
N ILE A 59 -1.22 6.13 11.53
CA ILE A 59 0.13 6.69 11.40
C ILE A 59 1.03 5.76 10.57
N SER A 60 1.00 4.45 10.84
CA SER A 60 1.84 3.50 10.12
C SER A 60 1.45 3.37 8.63
N LYS A 61 0.17 3.47 8.31
CA LYS A 61 -0.31 3.44 6.91
C LYS A 61 -0.03 4.76 6.18
N THR A 62 -0.08 5.89 6.87
CA THR A 62 0.39 7.18 6.32
C THR A 62 1.89 7.13 6.03
N ALA A 63 2.68 6.60 6.95
CA ALA A 63 4.11 6.40 6.72
C ALA A 63 4.38 5.46 5.53
N LEU A 64 3.61 4.38 5.38
CA LEU A 64 3.68 3.51 4.21
C LEU A 64 3.34 4.23 2.90
N ASN A 65 2.38 5.16 2.91
CA ASN A 65 2.07 6.02 1.77
C ASN A 65 3.27 6.90 1.38
N ALA A 66 3.96 7.49 2.36
CA ALA A 66 5.20 8.24 2.13
C ALA A 66 6.31 7.35 1.55
N VAL A 67 6.50 6.14 2.08
CA VAL A 67 7.43 5.13 1.55
C VAL A 67 7.10 4.80 0.09
N THR A 68 5.84 4.61 -0.24
CA THR A 68 5.39 4.35 -1.61
C THR A 68 5.85 5.45 -2.57
N ARG A 69 5.66 6.71 -2.20
CA ARG A 69 6.10 7.87 -2.99
C ARG A 69 7.60 7.93 -3.17
N GLN A 70 8.36 7.71 -2.09
CA GLN A 70 9.82 7.68 -2.12
C GLN A 70 10.35 6.56 -3.02
N LEU A 71 9.83 5.35 -2.87
CA LEU A 71 10.23 4.21 -3.70
C LEU A 71 9.84 4.41 -5.17
N ALA A 72 8.66 4.96 -5.46
CA ALA A 72 8.24 5.26 -6.81
C ALA A 72 9.21 6.22 -7.51
N ALA A 73 9.62 7.29 -6.83
CA ALA A 73 10.59 8.24 -7.36
C ALA A 73 11.97 7.60 -7.58
N ALA A 74 12.44 6.81 -6.61
CA ALA A 74 13.74 6.16 -6.67
C ALA A 74 13.85 5.06 -7.74
N LEU A 75 12.75 4.33 -8.00
CA LEU A 75 12.76 3.14 -8.86
C LEU A 75 12.19 3.35 -10.26
N LYS A 76 11.68 4.54 -10.55
CA LYS A 76 11.09 4.87 -11.87
C LYS A 76 12.05 4.58 -13.02
N HIS A 77 13.32 4.93 -12.88
CA HIS A 77 14.36 4.72 -13.91
C HIS A 77 14.72 3.24 -14.11
N LYS A 78 14.28 2.36 -13.21
CA LYS A 78 14.48 0.89 -13.29
C LYS A 78 13.28 0.16 -13.88
N ASN A 79 12.30 0.88 -14.41
CA ASN A 79 11.04 0.33 -14.88
C ASN A 79 10.30 -0.49 -13.81
N ILE A 80 10.34 -0.02 -12.56
CA ILE A 80 9.61 -0.61 -11.43
C ILE A 80 8.55 0.39 -10.98
N SER A 81 7.28 0.02 -11.12
CA SER A 81 6.17 0.83 -10.63
C SER A 81 5.89 0.52 -9.16
N VAL A 82 5.60 1.55 -8.38
CA VAL A 82 5.31 1.42 -6.94
C VAL A 82 4.05 2.21 -6.62
N ASN A 83 3.01 1.52 -6.16
CA ASN A 83 1.74 2.14 -5.82
C ASN A 83 1.23 1.66 -4.46
N ALA A 84 0.44 2.49 -3.80
CA ALA A 84 -0.32 2.11 -2.62
C ALA A 84 -1.77 1.81 -3.01
N VAL A 85 -2.40 0.88 -2.31
CA VAL A 85 -3.81 0.54 -2.52
C VAL A 85 -4.55 0.46 -1.19
N SER A 86 -5.75 1.02 -1.16
CA SER A 86 -6.73 0.77 -0.09
C SER A 86 -7.74 -0.24 -0.59
N PRO A 87 -7.78 -1.46 -0.04
CA PRO A 87 -8.74 -2.49 -0.47
C PRO A 87 -10.19 -2.18 -0.03
N GLY A 88 -10.39 -1.17 0.82
CA GLY A 88 -11.67 -0.92 1.46
C GLY A 88 -11.84 -1.71 2.76
N TRP A 89 -13.07 -1.75 3.30
CA TRP A 89 -13.39 -2.53 4.49
C TRP A 89 -13.89 -3.92 4.08
N VAL A 90 -13.03 -4.90 4.29
CA VAL A 90 -13.15 -6.26 3.74
C VAL A 90 -13.50 -7.26 4.83
N ARG A 91 -14.43 -8.17 4.58
CA ARG A 91 -14.80 -9.28 5.48
C ARG A 91 -13.66 -10.30 5.59
N THR A 92 -12.78 -10.02 6.54
CA THR A 92 -11.64 -10.85 6.95
C THR A 92 -11.69 -10.99 8.47
N ASP A 93 -10.78 -11.74 9.05
CA ASP A 93 -10.63 -11.82 10.51
C ASP A 93 -10.39 -10.43 11.13
N MET A 94 -9.63 -9.58 10.45
CA MET A 94 -9.39 -8.19 10.89
C MET A 94 -10.60 -7.29 10.66
N GLY A 95 -11.28 -7.39 9.53
CA GLY A 95 -12.39 -6.51 9.15
C GLY A 95 -13.70 -6.85 9.83
N GLY A 96 -13.87 -8.11 10.23
CA GLY A 96 -15.11 -8.62 10.80
C GLY A 96 -16.21 -8.88 9.78
N GLN A 97 -17.30 -9.50 10.26
CA GLN A 97 -18.41 -9.93 9.40
C GLN A 97 -19.30 -8.78 8.90
N ASN A 98 -19.23 -7.63 9.58
CA ASN A 98 -20.02 -6.43 9.25
C ASN A 98 -19.36 -5.57 8.15
N ALA A 99 -18.19 -5.95 7.67
CA ALA A 99 -17.50 -5.23 6.61
C ALA A 99 -18.30 -5.27 5.29
N ASP A 100 -18.22 -4.19 4.53
CA ASP A 100 -19.05 -3.98 3.33
C ASP A 100 -18.65 -4.91 2.17
N LEU A 101 -17.35 -5.21 2.04
CA LEU A 101 -16.79 -5.90 0.88
C LEU A 101 -16.48 -7.37 1.19
N SER A 102 -16.71 -8.23 0.21
CA SER A 102 -16.18 -9.59 0.19
C SER A 102 -14.65 -9.57 0.00
N VAL A 103 -14.00 -10.70 0.26
CA VAL A 103 -12.56 -10.86 0.00
C VAL A 103 -12.24 -10.64 -1.48
N GLN A 104 -13.07 -11.13 -2.38
CA GLN A 104 -12.92 -10.98 -3.83
C GLN A 104 -13.00 -9.51 -4.25
N GLU A 105 -13.99 -8.78 -3.75
CA GLU A 105 -14.14 -7.34 -4.01
C GLU A 105 -12.96 -6.53 -3.45
N GLY A 106 -12.51 -6.87 -2.23
CA GLY A 106 -11.33 -6.22 -1.63
C GLY A 106 -10.03 -6.49 -2.39
N ALA A 107 -9.91 -7.66 -3.04
CA ALA A 107 -8.72 -8.02 -3.83
C ALA A 107 -8.71 -7.39 -5.24
N ASP A 108 -9.82 -6.86 -5.73
CA ASP A 108 -9.96 -6.43 -7.12
C ASP A 108 -8.93 -5.38 -7.54
N SER A 109 -8.83 -4.27 -6.83
CA SER A 109 -7.86 -3.21 -7.14
C SER A 109 -6.40 -3.67 -7.01
N ILE A 110 -6.13 -4.57 -6.07
CA ILE A 110 -4.79 -5.15 -5.87
C ILE A 110 -4.41 -5.98 -7.09
N THR A 111 -5.30 -6.87 -7.51
CA THR A 111 -5.10 -7.73 -8.67
C THR A 111 -4.96 -6.90 -9.96
N TRP A 112 -5.81 -5.89 -10.14
CA TRP A 112 -5.70 -4.98 -11.26
C TRP A 112 -4.36 -4.26 -11.32
N LEU A 113 -3.88 -3.72 -10.19
CA LEU A 113 -2.54 -3.09 -10.12
C LEU A 113 -1.43 -4.08 -10.47
N ALA A 114 -1.57 -5.34 -10.06
CA ALA A 114 -0.56 -6.36 -10.30
C ALA A 114 -0.51 -6.83 -11.76
N THR A 115 -1.64 -6.84 -12.47
CA THR A 115 -1.76 -7.57 -13.75
C THR A 115 -2.19 -6.71 -14.95
N GLN A 116 -2.92 -5.62 -14.74
CA GLN A 116 -3.59 -4.89 -15.83
C GLN A 116 -3.27 -3.39 -15.86
N ALA A 117 -2.98 -2.75 -14.73
CA ALA A 117 -2.70 -1.33 -14.67
C ALA A 117 -1.51 -0.97 -15.58
N PRO A 118 -1.50 0.22 -16.21
CA PRO A 118 -0.37 0.64 -17.02
C PRO A 118 0.94 0.64 -16.21
N GLN A 119 2.05 0.16 -16.79
CA GLN A 119 3.36 0.17 -16.14
C GLN A 119 3.81 1.61 -15.77
N SER A 120 3.32 2.60 -16.50
CA SER A 120 3.56 4.02 -16.24
C SER A 120 2.85 4.56 -14.99
N LEU A 121 1.84 3.83 -14.48
CA LEU A 121 1.15 4.21 -13.24
C LEU A 121 2.06 3.90 -12.05
N THR A 122 2.64 4.93 -11.47
CA THR A 122 3.57 4.82 -10.33
C THR A 122 3.48 6.01 -9.41
N GLY A 123 3.68 5.80 -8.12
CA GLY A 123 3.60 6.86 -7.11
C GLY A 123 2.17 7.30 -6.80
N THR A 124 1.18 6.42 -7.00
CA THR A 124 -0.23 6.73 -6.78
C THR A 124 -0.81 5.96 -5.59
N PHE A 125 -1.89 6.50 -5.04
CA PHE A 125 -2.74 5.82 -4.06
C PHE A 125 -4.07 5.46 -4.75
N VAL A 126 -4.43 4.18 -4.72
CA VAL A 126 -5.53 3.63 -5.51
C VAL A 126 -6.60 3.01 -4.60
N ARG A 127 -7.86 3.21 -4.97
CA ARG A 127 -9.02 2.49 -4.46
C ARG A 127 -10.03 2.32 -5.60
N ASP A 128 -10.67 1.18 -5.67
CA ASP A 128 -11.68 0.87 -6.71
C ASP A 128 -11.17 1.14 -8.15
N ARG A 129 -9.87 0.81 -8.39
CA ARG A 129 -9.11 1.05 -9.62
C ARG A 129 -8.94 2.53 -9.99
N GLU A 130 -9.30 3.45 -9.11
CA GLU A 130 -9.16 4.89 -9.31
C GLU A 130 -8.10 5.48 -8.38
N GLN A 131 -7.43 6.53 -8.85
CA GLN A 131 -6.49 7.25 -8.02
C GLN A 131 -7.26 8.11 -7.02
N ILE A 132 -6.86 8.05 -5.77
CA ILE A 132 -7.37 8.88 -4.68
C ILE A 132 -6.26 9.78 -4.12
N GLU A 133 -6.65 10.77 -3.34
CA GLU A 133 -5.71 11.64 -2.62
C GLU A 133 -4.94 10.88 -1.53
N TRP A 134 -3.78 11.43 -1.20
CA TRP A 134 -2.93 10.92 -0.12
C TRP A 134 -3.44 11.28 1.28
#